data_9206f0bd7700c2549f0913e366e8852a
#
_entry.id   9206f0bd7700c2549f0913e366e8852a
#
_cell.length_a   1.000
_cell.length_b   1.000
_cell.length_c   1.000
_cell.angle_alpha   90.00
_cell.angle_beta   90.00
_cell.angle_gamma   90.00
#
_symmetry.space_group_name_H-M   'P 1'
#
loop_
_entity.id
_entity.type
_entity.pdbx_description
1 polymer ?
#
loop_
_entity_poly.entity_id
_entity_poly.type
_entity_poly.pdbx_seq_one_letter_code
_entity_poly.pdbx_strand_id
1 'polypeptide(L)'
;MIPAPDEISYYVLEKERKLYLDFDIGEDVMAYHRMIMRWNMEDRGIPKDQRKPIWVYIQSPGGDLYCMWALVDAMLLSETPVYTVNIGYCASAASLIYLAGEKRYMTPRAKLLIHEGSAALSGDATKLLDASDSYKKELKAMKDFILERTSIPKSQLMKKRANDWELDSAYCLENGVCDKIVSSLDDII
;
A
#
# COMPACT_ATOMS: atom_id res chain seq x y z
N MET A 1 -3.49 -33.71 -11.29
CA MET A 1 -2.71 -33.38 -10.06
C MET A 1 -3.64 -32.57 -9.17
N ILE A 2 -3.81 -32.91 -7.90
CA ILE A 2 -4.62 -32.10 -6.96
C ILE A 2 -3.73 -30.92 -6.56
N PRO A 3 -4.19 -29.66 -6.70
CA PRO A 3 -3.41 -28.50 -6.28
C PRO A 3 -3.03 -28.55 -4.80
N ALA A 4 -1.91 -27.95 -4.42
CA ALA A 4 -1.53 -27.81 -3.02
C ALA A 4 -2.58 -26.97 -2.25
N PRO A 5 -2.76 -27.12 -0.93
CA PRO A 5 -3.74 -26.37 -0.17
C PRO A 5 -3.59 -24.85 -0.29
N ASP A 6 -2.39 -24.35 -0.37
CA ASP A 6 -2.04 -22.93 -0.58
C ASP A 6 -2.43 -22.44 -1.97
N GLU A 7 -2.26 -23.28 -3.02
CA GLU A 7 -2.74 -22.96 -4.37
C GLU A 7 -4.28 -22.89 -4.42
N ILE A 8 -4.96 -23.83 -3.73
CA ILE A 8 -6.44 -23.81 -3.65
C ILE A 8 -6.90 -22.53 -2.95
N SER A 9 -6.27 -22.17 -1.83
CA SER A 9 -6.57 -20.93 -1.09
C SER A 9 -6.37 -19.70 -1.98
N TYR A 10 -5.28 -19.65 -2.74
CA TYR A 10 -5.00 -18.58 -3.68
C TYR A 10 -6.12 -18.41 -4.73
N TYR A 11 -6.54 -19.50 -5.36
CA TYR A 11 -7.63 -19.45 -6.36
C TYR A 11 -8.98 -19.02 -5.77
N VAL A 12 -9.29 -19.43 -4.55
CA VAL A 12 -10.52 -19.00 -3.87
C VAL A 12 -10.47 -17.50 -3.58
N LEU A 13 -9.34 -17.02 -3.04
CA LEU A 13 -9.15 -15.61 -2.71
C LEU A 13 -9.18 -14.74 -3.99
N GLU A 14 -8.58 -15.20 -5.09
CA GLU A 14 -8.64 -14.51 -6.36
C GLU A 14 -10.07 -14.32 -6.87
N LYS A 15 -10.90 -15.38 -6.84
CA LYS A 15 -12.32 -15.29 -7.21
C LYS A 15 -13.10 -14.29 -6.34
N GLU A 16 -12.71 -14.16 -5.08
CA GLU A 16 -13.28 -13.20 -4.14
C GLU A 16 -12.69 -11.80 -4.26
N ARG A 17 -11.75 -11.57 -5.21
CA ARG A 17 -11.00 -10.32 -5.39
C ARG A 17 -10.23 -9.91 -4.14
N LYS A 18 -9.61 -10.89 -3.48
CA LYS A 18 -8.80 -10.72 -2.27
C LYS A 18 -7.35 -11.01 -2.61
N LEU A 19 -6.47 -10.06 -2.32
CA LEU A 19 -5.02 -10.13 -2.51
C LEU A 19 -4.34 -10.04 -1.14
N TYR A 20 -3.34 -10.89 -0.91
CA TYR A 20 -2.54 -10.86 0.31
C TYR A 20 -1.11 -10.43 -0.01
N LEU A 21 -0.76 -9.20 0.40
CA LEU A 21 0.57 -8.62 0.28
C LEU A 21 1.31 -8.85 1.59
N ASP A 22 1.84 -10.07 1.76
CA ASP A 22 2.51 -10.56 2.97
C ASP A 22 3.99 -10.90 2.74
N PHE A 23 4.63 -10.15 1.82
CA PHE A 23 6.01 -10.29 1.40
C PHE A 23 6.67 -8.91 1.20
N ASP A 24 7.99 -8.90 0.94
CA ASP A 24 8.74 -7.69 0.63
C ASP A 24 8.29 -7.11 -0.72
N ILE A 25 8.15 -5.79 -0.79
CA ILE A 25 7.75 -5.12 -2.03
C ILE A 25 8.87 -5.24 -3.06
N GLY A 26 8.59 -5.96 -4.14
CA GLY A 26 9.48 -6.21 -5.26
C GLY A 26 8.68 -6.52 -6.53
N GLU A 27 9.29 -7.19 -7.50
CA GLU A 27 8.66 -7.49 -8.78
C GLU A 27 7.37 -8.34 -8.65
N ASP A 28 7.22 -9.08 -7.55
CA ASP A 28 6.05 -9.92 -7.27
C ASP A 28 4.75 -9.11 -7.18
N VAL A 29 4.80 -7.84 -6.75
CA VAL A 29 3.62 -6.97 -6.72
C VAL A 29 3.06 -6.67 -8.11
N MET A 30 3.84 -6.89 -9.18
CA MET A 30 3.37 -6.73 -10.55
C MET A 30 2.29 -7.76 -10.93
N ALA A 31 2.19 -8.86 -10.19
CA ALA A 31 1.05 -9.77 -10.32
C ALA A 31 -0.25 -9.05 -9.88
N TYR A 32 -0.22 -8.29 -8.78
CA TYR A 32 -1.38 -7.55 -8.29
C TYR A 32 -1.78 -6.41 -9.22
N HIS A 33 -0.79 -5.69 -9.76
CA HIS A 33 -1.04 -4.71 -10.81
C HIS A 33 -1.83 -5.33 -11.97
N ARG A 34 -1.38 -6.49 -12.50
CA ARG A 34 -2.08 -7.19 -13.60
C ARG A 34 -3.48 -7.65 -13.20
N MET A 35 -3.68 -8.10 -11.95
CA MET A 35 -5.00 -8.51 -11.45
C MET A 35 -5.97 -7.33 -11.35
N ILE A 36 -5.52 -6.18 -10.83
CA ILE A 36 -6.33 -4.94 -10.78
C ILE A 36 -6.72 -4.53 -12.20
N MET A 37 -5.79 -4.55 -13.14
CA MET A 37 -6.07 -4.27 -14.56
C MET A 37 -7.12 -5.22 -15.13
N ARG A 38 -6.99 -6.54 -14.87
CA ARG A 38 -7.95 -7.55 -15.34
C ARG A 38 -9.35 -7.31 -14.80
N TRP A 39 -9.51 -7.08 -13.49
CA TRP A 39 -10.81 -6.82 -12.89
C TRP A 39 -11.45 -5.51 -13.37
N ASN A 40 -10.65 -4.48 -13.65
CA ASN A 40 -11.16 -3.26 -14.30
C ASN A 40 -11.66 -3.54 -15.73
N MET A 41 -11.01 -4.45 -16.47
CA MET A 41 -11.48 -4.86 -17.79
C MET A 41 -12.79 -5.69 -17.71
N GLU A 42 -12.89 -6.59 -16.73
CA GLU A 42 -14.10 -7.39 -16.48
C GLU A 42 -15.29 -6.51 -16.08
N ASP A 43 -15.04 -5.45 -15.31
CA ASP A 43 -16.07 -4.52 -14.82
C ASP A 43 -16.45 -3.42 -15.82
N ARG A 44 -15.91 -3.42 -17.04
CA ARG A 44 -16.29 -2.43 -18.06
C ARG A 44 -17.78 -2.41 -18.31
N GLY A 45 -18.38 -1.20 -18.23
CA GLY A 45 -19.82 -1.03 -18.38
C GLY A 45 -20.64 -1.23 -17.10
N ILE A 46 -20.03 -1.68 -16.00
CA ILE A 46 -20.67 -1.72 -14.69
C ILE A 46 -20.46 -0.37 -13.99
N PRO A 47 -21.51 0.31 -13.51
CA PRO A 47 -21.38 1.54 -12.70
C PRO A 47 -20.46 1.30 -11.48
N LYS A 48 -19.65 2.31 -11.12
CA LYS A 48 -18.62 2.19 -10.07
C LYS A 48 -19.20 1.70 -8.72
N ASP A 49 -20.36 2.20 -8.34
CA ASP A 49 -21.09 1.87 -7.11
C ASP A 49 -21.66 0.43 -7.08
N GLN A 50 -21.66 -0.26 -8.23
CA GLN A 50 -22.13 -1.65 -8.36
C GLN A 50 -20.97 -2.63 -8.54
N ARG A 51 -19.72 -2.15 -8.66
CA ARG A 51 -18.55 -3.01 -8.82
C ARG A 51 -18.16 -3.66 -7.49
N LYS A 52 -17.89 -4.98 -7.52
CA LYS A 52 -17.35 -5.68 -6.36
C LYS A 52 -15.95 -5.12 -6.05
N PRO A 53 -15.68 -4.63 -4.83
CA PRO A 53 -14.38 -4.07 -4.50
C PRO A 53 -13.27 -5.13 -4.53
N ILE A 54 -12.05 -4.66 -4.77
CA ILE A 54 -10.82 -5.44 -4.64
C ILE A 54 -10.30 -5.19 -3.22
N TRP A 55 -9.97 -6.24 -2.49
CA TRP A 55 -9.41 -6.17 -1.15
C TRP A 55 -7.91 -6.51 -1.17
N VAL A 56 -7.09 -5.67 -0.57
CA VAL A 56 -5.65 -5.90 -0.41
C VAL A 56 -5.33 -5.95 1.08
N TYR A 57 -5.03 -7.15 1.57
CA TYR A 57 -4.60 -7.38 2.95
C TYR A 57 -3.09 -7.29 3.02
N ILE A 58 -2.57 -6.45 3.92
CA ILE A 58 -1.16 -6.08 3.92
C ILE A 58 -0.50 -6.41 5.26
N GLN A 59 0.61 -7.16 5.16
CA GLN A 59 1.54 -7.48 6.24
C GLN A 59 2.96 -7.46 5.64
N SER A 60 3.57 -6.27 5.49
CA SER A 60 4.82 -6.16 4.74
C SER A 60 5.78 -5.12 5.35
N PRO A 61 7.09 -5.39 5.37
CA PRO A 61 8.10 -4.43 5.81
C PRO A 61 8.37 -3.32 4.78
N GLY A 62 7.81 -3.41 3.56
CA GLY A 62 8.10 -2.51 2.46
C GLY A 62 9.10 -3.09 1.46
N GLY A 63 9.84 -2.24 0.75
CA GLY A 63 10.80 -2.66 -0.26
C GLY A 63 10.99 -1.65 -1.40
N ASP A 64 10.99 -2.12 -2.64
CA ASP A 64 11.30 -1.33 -3.83
C ASP A 64 10.29 -0.22 -4.12
N LEU A 65 10.78 1.00 -4.33
CA LEU A 65 9.95 2.18 -4.54
C LEU A 65 9.29 2.21 -5.93
N TYR A 66 9.95 1.69 -6.97
CA TYR A 66 9.36 1.69 -8.32
C TYR A 66 8.22 0.69 -8.42
N CYS A 67 8.41 -0.49 -7.84
CA CYS A 67 7.37 -1.50 -7.74
C CYS A 67 6.18 -1.01 -6.90
N MET A 68 6.46 -0.31 -5.81
CA MET A 68 5.45 0.33 -4.97
C MET A 68 4.62 1.36 -5.75
N TRP A 69 5.28 2.32 -6.45
CA TRP A 69 4.56 3.33 -7.24
C TRP A 69 3.72 2.72 -8.36
N ALA A 70 4.24 1.69 -9.03
CA ALA A 70 3.47 1.00 -10.07
C ALA A 70 2.16 0.39 -9.52
N LEU A 71 2.19 -0.17 -8.30
CA LEU A 71 0.98 -0.70 -7.68
C LEU A 71 0.07 0.41 -7.15
N VAL A 72 0.63 1.46 -6.53
CA VAL A 72 -0.12 2.65 -6.07
C VAL A 72 -0.89 3.28 -7.23
N ASP A 73 -0.25 3.51 -8.36
CA ASP A 73 -0.90 4.09 -9.54
C ASP A 73 -2.01 3.17 -10.08
N ALA A 74 -1.78 1.86 -10.13
CA ALA A 74 -2.81 0.91 -10.53
C ALA A 74 -4.05 0.97 -9.62
N MET A 75 -3.85 1.15 -8.31
CA MET A 75 -4.94 1.29 -7.34
C MET A 75 -5.68 2.62 -7.50
N LEU A 76 -4.95 3.73 -7.63
CA LEU A 76 -5.54 5.08 -7.73
C LEU A 76 -6.26 5.31 -9.07
N LEU A 77 -5.76 4.72 -10.15
CA LEU A 77 -6.38 4.81 -11.49
C LEU A 77 -7.49 3.78 -11.71
N SER A 78 -7.68 2.86 -10.76
CA SER A 78 -8.72 1.84 -10.83
C SER A 78 -10.12 2.47 -10.70
N GLU A 79 -10.98 2.21 -11.68
CA GLU A 79 -12.41 2.52 -11.60
C GLU A 79 -13.16 1.52 -10.70
N THR A 80 -12.58 0.32 -10.47
CA THR A 80 -13.09 -0.66 -9.50
C THR A 80 -12.52 -0.30 -8.12
N PRO A 81 -13.36 -0.11 -7.09
CA PRO A 81 -12.88 0.28 -5.77
C PRO A 81 -11.81 -0.68 -5.23
N VAL A 82 -10.70 -0.14 -4.72
CA VAL A 82 -9.64 -0.91 -4.06
C VAL A 82 -9.60 -0.53 -2.58
N TYR A 83 -9.85 -1.51 -1.72
CA TYR A 83 -9.82 -1.35 -0.26
C TYR A 83 -8.58 -2.01 0.31
N THR A 84 -7.94 -1.38 1.27
CA THR A 84 -6.73 -1.89 1.94
C THR A 84 -7.01 -2.22 3.39
N VAL A 85 -6.38 -3.29 3.86
CA VAL A 85 -6.48 -3.74 5.25
C VAL A 85 -5.07 -3.96 5.79
N ASN A 86 -4.65 -3.15 6.77
CA ASN A 86 -3.44 -3.44 7.53
C ASN A 86 -3.79 -4.52 8.57
N ILE A 87 -3.32 -5.76 8.35
CA ILE A 87 -3.62 -6.90 9.21
C ILE A 87 -2.58 -7.11 10.32
N GLY A 88 -1.52 -6.32 10.35
CA GLY A 88 -0.48 -6.41 11.38
C GLY A 88 0.57 -5.31 11.24
N TYR A 89 1.27 -5.26 10.12
CA TYR A 89 2.37 -4.32 9.92
C TYR A 89 2.47 -3.84 8.47
N CYS A 90 2.36 -2.54 8.27
CA CYS A 90 2.62 -1.89 6.99
C CYS A 90 3.76 -0.90 7.18
N ALA A 91 4.94 -1.18 6.62
CA ALA A 91 6.10 -0.32 6.79
C ALA A 91 6.65 0.21 5.47
N SER A 92 7.24 1.41 5.51
CA SER A 92 7.98 1.95 4.36
C SER A 92 7.12 1.99 3.08
N ALA A 93 7.57 1.39 1.97
CA ALA A 93 6.82 1.28 0.72
C ALA A 93 5.41 0.66 0.91
N ALA A 94 5.25 -0.34 1.79
CA ALA A 94 3.95 -0.94 2.06
C ALA A 94 2.97 0.03 2.73
N SER A 95 3.46 1.02 3.49
CA SER A 95 2.59 2.06 4.07
C SER A 95 1.97 2.96 2.99
N LEU A 96 2.69 3.24 1.90
CA LEU A 96 2.16 4.02 0.79
C LEU A 96 1.14 3.22 -0.03
N ILE A 97 1.39 1.93 -0.25
CA ILE A 97 0.39 1.04 -0.87
C ILE A 97 -0.89 1.00 -0.01
N TYR A 98 -0.74 0.87 1.31
CA TYR A 98 -1.88 0.93 2.22
C TYR A 98 -2.67 2.24 2.10
N LEU A 99 -1.97 3.37 2.04
CA LEU A 99 -2.58 4.70 1.89
C LEU A 99 -3.27 4.90 0.53
N ALA A 100 -2.93 4.14 -0.51
CA ALA A 100 -3.56 4.23 -1.82
C ALA A 100 -5.00 3.66 -1.84
N GLY A 101 -5.40 2.90 -0.83
CA GLY A 101 -6.77 2.38 -0.73
C GLY A 101 -7.85 3.45 -0.73
N GLU A 102 -8.94 3.22 -1.44
CA GLU A 102 -10.14 4.08 -1.41
C GLU A 102 -10.81 4.04 -0.03
N LYS A 103 -10.83 2.86 0.60
CA LYS A 103 -11.13 2.66 2.02
C LYS A 103 -9.98 1.90 2.67
N ARG A 104 -9.60 2.31 3.86
CA ARG A 104 -8.44 1.82 4.58
C ARG A 104 -8.86 1.30 5.95
N TYR A 105 -8.71 0.01 6.13
CA TYR A 105 -9.06 -0.68 7.36
C TYR A 105 -7.80 -1.08 8.13
N MET A 106 -7.90 -1.17 9.43
CA MET A 106 -6.75 -1.55 10.27
C MET A 106 -7.22 -2.45 11.41
N THR A 107 -6.50 -3.55 11.66
CA THR A 107 -6.77 -4.38 12.83
C THR A 107 -6.32 -3.67 14.12
N PRO A 108 -6.91 -3.97 15.29
CA PRO A 108 -6.70 -3.17 16.50
C PRO A 108 -5.24 -3.07 16.97
N ARG A 109 -4.41 -4.08 16.69
CA ARG A 109 -3.00 -4.13 17.10
C ARG A 109 -2.02 -3.86 15.96
N ALA A 110 -2.53 -3.61 14.76
CA ALA A 110 -1.69 -3.31 13.62
C ALA A 110 -0.92 -2.00 13.82
N LYS A 111 0.22 -1.93 13.15
CA LYS A 111 1.13 -0.78 13.16
C LYS A 111 1.39 -0.32 11.72
N LEU A 112 1.59 0.96 11.57
CA LEU A 112 2.04 1.54 10.31
C LEU A 112 3.34 2.31 10.57
N LEU A 113 4.37 2.08 9.76
CA LEU A 113 5.66 2.74 9.92
C LEU A 113 5.95 3.64 8.72
N ILE A 114 6.25 4.89 9.03
CA ILE A 114 6.69 5.92 8.08
C ILE A 114 8.13 6.28 8.36
N HIS A 115 8.97 6.28 7.32
CA HIS A 115 10.35 6.78 7.35
C HIS A 115 10.78 7.27 5.96
N GLU A 116 11.92 7.94 5.88
CA GLU A 116 12.50 8.34 4.59
C GLU A 116 13.21 7.20 3.86
N GLY A 117 13.33 6.04 4.52
CA GLY A 117 14.04 4.89 3.97
C GLY A 117 15.55 5.06 3.97
N SER A 118 16.22 4.13 3.31
CA SER A 118 17.67 4.16 3.10
C SER A 118 18.00 3.88 1.64
N ALA A 119 19.05 4.51 1.13
CA ALA A 119 19.56 4.26 -0.20
C ALA A 119 21.09 4.12 -0.15
N ALA A 120 21.62 3.16 -0.90
CA ALA A 120 23.04 3.05 -1.17
C ALA A 120 23.31 3.55 -2.60
N LEU A 121 24.15 4.57 -2.74
CA LEU A 121 24.50 5.16 -4.02
C LEU A 121 25.97 4.85 -4.34
N SER A 122 26.25 4.42 -5.56
CA SER A 122 27.60 4.15 -6.05
C SER A 122 27.79 4.62 -7.49
N GLY A 123 28.99 5.06 -7.84
CA GLY A 123 29.31 5.54 -9.18
C GLY A 123 30.37 6.63 -9.17
N ASP A 124 30.64 7.22 -10.33
CA ASP A 124 31.42 8.45 -10.45
C ASP A 124 30.68 9.66 -9.86
N ALA A 125 31.38 10.77 -9.66
CA ALA A 125 30.85 11.96 -8.99
C ALA A 125 29.56 12.47 -9.65
N THR A 126 29.48 12.50 -10.97
CA THR A 126 28.28 12.97 -11.69
C THR A 126 27.10 12.05 -11.44
N LYS A 127 27.29 10.73 -11.57
CA LYS A 127 26.21 9.74 -11.30
C LYS A 127 25.72 9.78 -9.87
N LEU A 128 26.61 9.99 -8.89
CA LEU A 128 26.22 10.12 -7.48
C LEU A 128 25.36 11.35 -7.24
N LEU A 129 25.68 12.49 -7.86
CA LEU A 129 24.89 13.71 -7.77
C LEU A 129 23.50 13.51 -8.41
N ASP A 130 23.44 12.96 -9.61
CA ASP A 130 22.17 12.71 -10.32
C ASP A 130 21.29 11.72 -9.54
N ALA A 131 21.88 10.64 -9.01
CA ALA A 131 21.16 9.67 -8.20
C ALA A 131 20.64 10.29 -6.88
N SER A 132 21.44 11.15 -6.23
CA SER A 132 21.02 11.89 -5.04
C SER A 132 19.84 12.82 -5.33
N ASP A 133 19.88 13.53 -6.45
CA ASP A 133 18.78 14.44 -6.83
C ASP A 133 17.52 13.69 -7.22
N SER A 134 17.65 12.54 -7.87
CA SER A 134 16.52 11.65 -8.14
C SER A 134 15.90 11.14 -6.85
N TYR A 135 16.71 10.67 -5.91
CA TYR A 135 16.22 10.21 -4.61
C TYR A 135 15.52 11.31 -3.81
N LYS A 136 16.01 12.55 -3.84
CA LYS A 136 15.32 13.70 -3.22
C LYS A 136 13.92 13.93 -3.82
N LYS A 137 13.75 13.72 -5.12
CA LYS A 137 12.44 13.83 -5.78
C LYS A 137 11.48 12.74 -5.28
N GLU A 138 11.97 11.49 -5.14
CA GLU A 138 11.21 10.39 -4.57
C GLU A 138 10.77 10.68 -3.14
N LEU A 139 11.69 11.12 -2.28
CA LEU A 139 11.34 11.52 -0.90
C LEU A 139 10.28 12.62 -0.85
N LYS A 140 10.35 13.57 -1.80
CA LYS A 140 9.33 14.61 -1.91
C LYS A 140 7.98 14.03 -2.34
N ALA A 141 7.95 13.15 -3.35
CA ALA A 141 6.73 12.52 -3.83
C ALA A 141 6.05 11.68 -2.74
N MET A 142 6.82 10.85 -2.02
CA MET A 142 6.31 10.07 -0.88
C MET A 142 5.69 10.95 0.20
N LYS A 143 6.39 12.02 0.59
CA LYS A 143 5.89 12.97 1.59
C LYS A 143 4.61 13.66 1.13
N ASP A 144 4.59 14.15 -0.09
CA ASP A 144 3.44 14.85 -0.64
C ASP A 144 2.23 13.91 -0.71
N PHE A 145 2.43 12.65 -1.11
CA PHE A 145 1.41 11.62 -1.11
C PHE A 145 0.86 11.33 0.30
N ILE A 146 1.72 11.18 1.32
CA ILE A 146 1.27 11.00 2.71
C ILE A 146 0.39 12.18 3.16
N LEU A 147 0.81 13.41 2.87
CA LEU A 147 0.06 14.61 3.24
C LEU A 147 -1.27 14.73 2.48
N GLU A 148 -1.34 14.28 1.25
CA GLU A 148 -2.57 14.24 0.45
C GLU A 148 -3.56 13.21 0.98
N ARG A 149 -3.05 12.05 1.43
CA ARG A 149 -3.87 10.90 1.81
C ARG A 149 -4.22 10.85 3.30
N THR A 150 -3.69 11.76 4.12
CA THR A 150 -3.90 11.76 5.57
C THR A 150 -4.14 13.17 6.10
N SER A 151 -4.61 13.25 7.35
CA SER A 151 -4.71 14.50 8.10
C SER A 151 -3.50 14.76 9.01
N ILE A 152 -2.40 14.04 8.82
CA ILE A 152 -1.16 14.24 9.60
C ILE A 152 -0.65 15.66 9.37
N PRO A 153 -0.41 16.47 10.43
CA PRO A 153 0.15 17.80 10.27
C PRO A 153 1.54 17.77 9.60
N LYS A 154 1.73 18.59 8.57
CA LYS A 154 3.01 18.69 7.84
C LYS A 154 4.20 18.88 8.77
N SER A 155 4.06 19.74 9.81
CA SER A 155 5.10 19.99 10.81
C SER A 155 5.49 18.72 11.58
N GLN A 156 4.51 17.86 11.89
CA GLN A 156 4.75 16.60 12.59
C GLN A 156 5.45 15.58 11.69
N LEU A 157 4.98 15.42 10.44
CA LEU A 157 5.63 14.55 9.46
C LEU A 157 7.09 14.97 9.24
N MET A 158 7.34 16.27 9.06
CA MET A 158 8.70 16.81 8.86
C MET A 158 9.62 16.60 10.06
N LYS A 159 9.10 16.61 11.29
CA LYS A 159 9.87 16.36 12.52
C LYS A 159 10.22 14.88 12.70
N LYS A 160 9.34 13.97 12.26
CA LYS A 160 9.44 12.52 12.51
C LYS A 160 10.10 11.73 11.39
N ARG A 161 10.10 12.25 10.17
CA ARG A 161 10.52 11.53 8.95
C ARG A 161 11.94 10.95 8.97
N ALA A 162 12.86 11.56 9.70
CA ALA A 162 14.25 11.13 9.79
C ALA A 162 14.47 9.90 10.72
N ASN A 163 13.42 9.49 11.43
CA ASN A 163 13.44 8.33 12.31
C ASN A 163 12.30 7.40 11.91
N ASP A 164 12.42 6.13 12.29
CA ASP A 164 11.32 5.19 12.15
C ASP A 164 10.15 5.67 13.03
N TRP A 165 9.09 6.09 12.38
CA TRP A 165 7.90 6.58 13.06
C TRP A 165 6.76 5.58 12.97
N GLU A 166 6.62 4.80 14.03
CA GLU A 166 5.57 3.81 14.16
C GLU A 166 4.29 4.45 14.69
N LEU A 167 3.18 4.19 13.99
CA LEU A 167 1.84 4.67 14.28
C LEU A 167 0.97 3.50 14.70
N ASP A 168 0.28 3.61 15.82
CA ASP A 168 -0.74 2.64 16.22
C ASP A 168 -2.09 2.91 15.56
N SER A 169 -3.02 1.97 15.70
CA SER A 169 -4.33 2.05 15.07
C SER A 169 -5.17 3.25 15.55
N ALA A 170 -5.03 3.63 16.82
CA ALA A 170 -5.76 4.77 17.38
C ALA A 170 -5.28 6.09 16.76
N TYR A 171 -3.95 6.29 16.71
CA TYR A 171 -3.35 7.44 16.03
C TYR A 171 -3.71 7.46 14.53
N CYS A 172 -3.69 6.29 13.87
CA CYS A 172 -4.04 6.18 12.46
C CYS A 172 -5.50 6.62 12.20
N LEU A 173 -6.43 6.22 13.04
CA LEU A 173 -7.84 6.63 12.91
C LEU A 173 -8.00 8.14 13.16
N GLU A 174 -7.39 8.68 14.21
CA GLU A 174 -7.48 10.10 14.57
C GLU A 174 -6.93 11.02 13.47
N ASN A 175 -5.88 10.58 12.78
CA ASN A 175 -5.18 11.37 11.77
C ASN A 175 -5.52 10.99 10.32
N GLY A 176 -6.64 10.30 10.10
CA GLY A 176 -7.12 9.95 8.76
C GLY A 176 -6.15 9.05 7.98
N VAL A 177 -5.30 8.30 8.65
CA VAL A 177 -4.44 7.27 8.06
C VAL A 177 -5.26 6.01 7.77
N CYS A 178 -6.18 5.65 8.65
CA CYS A 178 -7.20 4.64 8.38
C CYS A 178 -8.61 5.23 8.55
N ASP A 179 -9.59 4.61 7.89
CA ASP A 179 -10.99 5.04 7.92
C ASP A 179 -11.78 4.27 8.99
N LYS A 180 -11.31 3.04 9.34
CA LYS A 180 -11.96 2.19 10.34
C LYS A 180 -10.97 1.23 11.00
N ILE A 181 -11.03 1.14 12.33
CA ILE A 181 -10.44 0.01 13.07
C ILE A 181 -11.49 -1.11 13.08
N VAL A 182 -11.13 -2.29 12.57
CA VAL A 182 -12.06 -3.43 12.48
C VAL A 182 -12.39 -3.99 13.85
N SER A 183 -13.66 -4.33 14.05
CA SER A 183 -14.17 -4.93 15.28
C SER A 183 -14.60 -6.39 15.08
N SER A 184 -14.84 -6.78 13.83
CA SER A 184 -15.17 -8.15 13.43
C SER A 184 -14.49 -8.46 12.10
N LEU A 185 -14.22 -9.73 11.83
CA LEU A 185 -13.77 -10.17 10.50
C LEU A 185 -14.81 -9.88 9.42
N ASP A 186 -16.10 -9.84 9.77
CA ASP A 186 -17.18 -9.48 8.84
C ASP A 186 -17.05 -8.05 8.28
N ASP A 187 -16.23 -7.21 8.92
CA ASP A 187 -15.94 -5.86 8.41
C ASP A 187 -15.07 -5.86 7.16
N ILE A 188 -14.35 -6.97 6.91
CA ILE A 188 -13.27 -7.05 5.92
C ILE A 188 -13.26 -8.35 5.09
N ILE A 189 -14.29 -9.19 5.15
CA ILE A 189 -14.42 -10.44 4.37
C ILE A 189 -15.53 -10.36 3.32
#